data_0223e3cc6b524da08cc0be9c963e0719
#
_entry.id   0223e3cc6b524da08cc0be9c963e0719
#
_cell.length_a   1.000
_cell.length_b   1.000
_cell.length_c   1.000
_cell.angle_alpha   90.00
_cell.angle_beta   90.00
_cell.angle_gamma   90.00
#
_symmetry.space_group_name_H-M   'P 1'
#
loop_
_entity.id
_entity.type
_entity.pdbx_description
1 polymer ?
#
loop_
_entity_poly.entity_id
_entity_poly.type
_entity_poly.pdbx_seq_one_letter_code
_entity_poly.pdbx_strand_id
1 'polypeptide(L)'
;MKSILYIHGMGGGADSRIPSILAEALDGKVRVSVRTYDFDPEIAAAQISSWMDEVEPDLVIGESLGSLHAMRIVGVPLLFVSPALNAPLYFELMAWLCLIPGMTLLFDRIYHPREGDRQRLHFTFRTLRKYRAHRKVALASAMSRGDDDVFLAFFGTADH
;
A
#
# COMPACT_ATOMS: atom_id res chain seq x y z
N MET A 1 -4.75 6.08 24.05
CA MET A 1 -4.46 7.04 22.94
C MET A 1 -4.78 6.31 21.66
N LYS A 2 -5.57 6.91 20.77
CA LYS A 2 -5.92 6.29 19.49
C LYS A 2 -4.70 6.08 18.60
N SER A 3 -4.76 5.08 17.73
CA SER A 3 -3.65 4.69 16.87
C SER A 3 -4.10 4.55 15.40
N ILE A 4 -3.23 4.98 14.50
CA ILE A 4 -3.39 4.85 13.05
C ILE A 4 -2.24 4.01 12.51
N LEU A 5 -2.56 3.01 11.69
CA LEU A 5 -1.59 2.33 10.84
C LEU A 5 -1.67 2.92 9.44
N TYR A 6 -0.55 3.47 8.97
CA TYR A 6 -0.45 4.04 7.62
C TYR A 6 0.31 3.09 6.69
N ILE A 7 -0.33 2.68 5.60
CA ILE A 7 0.21 1.79 4.57
C ILE A 7 0.51 2.65 3.34
N HIS A 8 1.79 2.93 3.13
CA HIS A 8 2.28 3.82 2.07
C HIS A 8 2.08 3.25 0.66
N GLY A 9 2.17 4.11 -0.35
CA GLY A 9 2.17 3.71 -1.77
C GLY A 9 3.49 3.09 -2.22
N MET A 10 3.56 2.71 -3.50
CA MET A 10 4.74 2.13 -4.13
C MET A 10 5.96 3.06 -4.00
N GLY A 11 7.09 2.52 -3.53
CA GLY A 11 8.32 3.28 -3.30
C GLY A 11 8.28 4.24 -2.11
N GLY A 12 7.19 4.24 -1.33
CA GLY A 12 7.11 4.92 -0.05
C GLY A 12 7.87 4.18 1.05
N GLY A 13 7.74 4.64 2.29
CA GLY A 13 8.39 4.01 3.43
C GLY A 13 8.12 4.75 4.73
N ALA A 14 8.82 4.35 5.79
CA ALA A 14 8.65 4.90 7.13
C ALA A 14 8.93 6.42 7.20
N ASP A 15 9.75 6.94 6.28
CA ASP A 15 10.07 8.36 6.15
C ASP A 15 9.14 9.13 5.18
N SER A 16 7.99 8.56 4.83
CA SER A 16 7.02 9.21 3.94
C SER A 16 6.49 10.51 4.54
N ARG A 17 6.34 11.53 3.68
CA ARG A 17 5.95 12.88 4.10
C ARG A 17 4.52 12.95 4.65
N ILE A 18 3.59 12.24 4.04
CA ILE A 18 2.17 12.34 4.41
C ILE A 18 1.92 11.85 5.85
N PRO A 19 2.44 10.68 6.29
CA PRO A 19 2.31 10.27 7.69
C PRO A 19 2.92 11.26 8.69
N SER A 20 4.03 11.91 8.32
CA SER A 20 4.67 12.92 9.18
C SER A 20 3.80 14.15 9.35
N ILE A 21 3.23 14.68 8.25
CA ILE A 21 2.28 15.80 8.28
C ILE A 21 1.03 15.42 9.09
N LEU A 22 0.53 14.21 8.93
CA LEU A 22 -0.64 13.73 9.66
C LEU A 22 -0.36 13.65 11.16
N ALA A 23 0.80 13.12 11.56
CA ALA A 23 1.21 13.04 12.96
C ALA A 23 1.35 14.45 13.59
N GLU A 24 1.93 15.40 12.86
CA GLU A 24 2.07 16.79 13.29
C GLU A 24 0.69 17.47 13.41
N ALA A 25 -0.19 17.31 12.43
CA ALA A 25 -1.53 17.90 12.42
C ALA A 25 -2.42 17.35 13.55
N LEU A 26 -2.20 16.12 13.97
CA LEU A 26 -2.94 15.49 15.08
C LEU A 26 -2.36 15.80 16.46
N ASP A 27 -1.28 16.58 16.51
CA ASP A 27 -0.70 17.19 17.72
C ASP A 27 -0.57 16.19 18.90
N GLY A 28 0.00 15.01 18.64
CA GLY A 28 0.23 13.98 19.64
C GLY A 28 -1.04 13.32 20.24
N LYS A 29 -2.24 13.69 19.77
CA LYS A 29 -3.51 13.09 20.22
C LYS A 29 -3.71 11.67 19.69
N VAL A 30 -3.05 11.36 18.57
CA VAL A 30 -3.13 10.08 17.87
C VAL A 30 -1.72 9.61 17.53
N ARG A 31 -1.44 8.34 17.76
CA ARG A 31 -0.19 7.72 17.33
C ARG A 31 -0.30 7.28 15.87
N VAL A 32 0.51 7.84 14.99
CA VAL A 32 0.61 7.41 13.59
C VAL A 32 1.80 6.47 13.45
N SER A 33 1.53 5.23 13.06
CA SER A 33 2.54 4.20 12.81
C SER A 33 2.66 4.00 11.30
N VAL A 34 3.86 4.14 10.78
CA VAL A 34 4.21 3.82 9.39
C VAL A 34 5.47 2.96 9.40
N ARG A 35 5.50 1.95 8.56
CA ARG A 35 6.65 1.03 8.42
C ARG A 35 6.83 0.70 6.94
N THR A 36 8.06 0.42 6.56
CA THR A 36 8.40 0.01 5.19
C THR A 36 8.15 -1.49 5.02
N TYR A 37 7.28 -1.84 4.07
CA TYR A 37 6.96 -3.24 3.72
C TYR A 37 7.63 -3.64 2.40
N ASP A 38 7.73 -4.94 2.17
CA ASP A 38 8.32 -5.51 0.94
C ASP A 38 7.43 -5.23 -0.28
N PHE A 39 8.04 -5.09 -1.46
CA PHE A 39 7.29 -4.90 -2.71
C PHE A 39 6.55 -6.17 -3.16
N ASP A 40 7.01 -7.36 -2.77
CA ASP A 40 6.26 -8.60 -3.03
C ASP A 40 4.96 -8.60 -2.21
N PRO A 41 3.78 -8.68 -2.87
CA PRO A 41 2.50 -8.52 -2.17
C PRO A 41 2.17 -9.62 -1.18
N GLU A 42 2.79 -10.81 -1.29
CA GLU A 42 2.61 -11.90 -0.33
C GLU A 42 3.41 -11.63 0.94
N ILE A 43 4.66 -11.17 0.79
CA ILE A 43 5.51 -10.78 1.92
C ILE A 43 4.89 -9.55 2.61
N ALA A 44 4.51 -8.54 1.84
CA ALA A 44 3.83 -7.36 2.35
C ALA A 44 2.58 -7.71 3.19
N ALA A 45 1.75 -8.63 2.69
CA ALA A 45 0.54 -9.05 3.40
C ALA A 45 0.86 -9.68 4.76
N ALA A 46 1.90 -10.50 4.85
CA ALA A 46 2.33 -11.11 6.11
C ALA A 46 2.88 -10.05 7.09
N GLN A 47 3.71 -9.13 6.59
CA GLN A 47 4.25 -8.03 7.40
C GLN A 47 3.14 -7.14 7.95
N ILE A 48 2.20 -6.71 7.10
CA ILE A 48 1.08 -5.85 7.51
C ILE A 48 0.17 -6.57 8.50
N SER A 49 -0.08 -7.87 8.33
CA SER A 49 -0.84 -8.66 9.32
C SER A 49 -0.17 -8.66 10.68
N SER A 50 1.15 -8.87 10.75
CA SER A 50 1.90 -8.78 12.00
C SER A 50 1.81 -7.39 12.64
N TRP A 51 1.83 -6.33 11.83
CA TRP A 51 1.69 -4.96 12.34
C TRP A 51 0.30 -4.66 12.87
N MET A 52 -0.74 -5.25 12.28
CA MET A 52 -2.11 -5.16 12.82
C MET A 52 -2.19 -5.71 14.23
N ASP A 53 -1.55 -6.86 14.48
CA ASP A 53 -1.52 -7.50 15.80
C ASP A 53 -0.67 -6.69 16.81
N GLU A 54 0.42 -6.06 16.36
CA GLU A 54 1.30 -5.27 17.22
C GLU A 54 0.75 -3.88 17.55
N VAL A 55 0.12 -3.22 16.58
CA VAL A 55 -0.32 -1.81 16.68
C VAL A 55 -1.73 -1.71 17.21
N GLU A 56 -2.58 -2.72 16.94
CA GLU A 56 -4.02 -2.71 17.24
C GLU A 56 -4.66 -1.37 16.83
N PRO A 57 -4.62 -1.00 15.53
CA PRO A 57 -5.00 0.35 15.11
C PRO A 57 -6.50 0.59 15.20
N ASP A 58 -6.91 1.80 15.60
CA ASP A 58 -8.30 2.28 15.52
C ASP A 58 -8.71 2.67 14.10
N LEU A 59 -7.72 2.92 13.22
CA LEU A 59 -7.92 3.29 11.82
C LEU A 59 -6.74 2.82 10.99
N VAL A 60 -7.00 2.30 9.80
CA VAL A 60 -5.97 2.03 8.80
C VAL A 60 -6.12 2.99 7.62
N ILE A 61 -5.02 3.62 7.23
CA ILE A 61 -4.95 4.47 6.05
C ILE A 61 -4.13 3.76 4.98
N GLY A 62 -4.69 3.59 3.78
CA GLY A 62 -3.99 3.06 2.61
C GLY A 62 -3.80 4.15 1.56
N GLU A 63 -2.56 4.39 1.15
CA GLU A 63 -2.21 5.34 0.10
C GLU A 63 -1.87 4.62 -1.20
N SER A 64 -2.42 5.09 -2.33
CA SER A 64 -2.09 4.61 -3.66
C SER A 64 -2.14 3.07 -3.77
N LEU A 65 -1.03 2.40 -4.08
CA LEU A 65 -0.93 0.93 -4.10
C LEU A 65 -1.15 0.30 -2.71
N GLY A 66 -0.81 1.00 -1.63
CA GLY A 66 -1.07 0.58 -0.24
C GLY A 66 -2.54 0.38 0.08
N SER A 67 -3.44 1.01 -0.68
CA SER A 67 -4.88 0.80 -0.55
C SER A 67 -5.30 -0.63 -0.84
N LEU A 68 -4.64 -1.33 -1.75
CA LEU A 68 -4.92 -2.75 -2.02
C LEU A 68 -4.55 -3.66 -0.84
N HIS A 69 -3.51 -3.31 -0.10
CA HIS A 69 -3.16 -4.02 1.14
C HIS A 69 -4.17 -3.72 2.24
N ALA A 70 -4.53 -2.44 2.41
CA ALA A 70 -5.51 -2.01 3.41
C ALA A 70 -6.90 -2.63 3.18
N MET A 71 -7.34 -2.80 1.93
CA MET A 71 -8.63 -3.43 1.59
C MET A 71 -8.78 -4.87 2.10
N ARG A 72 -7.67 -5.57 2.37
CA ARG A 72 -7.69 -6.94 2.91
C ARG A 72 -7.88 -7.00 4.42
N ILE A 73 -7.75 -5.87 5.10
CA ILE A 73 -7.89 -5.76 6.55
C ILE A 73 -9.38 -5.64 6.88
N VAL A 74 -9.86 -6.41 7.85
CA VAL A 74 -11.24 -6.42 8.32
C VAL A 74 -11.32 -6.03 9.79
N GLY A 75 -12.49 -5.59 10.25
CA GLY A 75 -12.74 -5.29 11.67
C GLY A 75 -12.20 -3.95 12.15
N VAL A 76 -11.73 -3.09 11.25
CA VAL A 76 -11.25 -1.74 11.56
C VAL A 76 -11.67 -0.77 10.46
N PRO A 77 -11.99 0.49 10.77
CA PRO A 77 -12.25 1.53 9.78
C PRO A 77 -11.09 1.72 8.82
N LEU A 78 -11.39 1.95 7.55
CA LEU A 78 -10.40 2.19 6.50
C LEU A 78 -10.56 3.58 5.87
N LEU A 79 -9.44 4.19 5.55
CA LEU A 79 -9.37 5.42 4.78
C LEU A 79 -8.39 5.24 3.61
N PHE A 80 -8.83 5.55 2.40
CA PHE A 80 -8.00 5.45 1.21
C PHE A 80 -7.65 6.85 0.69
N VAL A 81 -6.38 7.02 0.33
CA VAL A 81 -5.86 8.26 -0.26
C VAL A 81 -5.35 7.94 -1.65
N SER A 82 -6.00 8.53 -2.67
CA SER A 82 -5.68 8.32 -4.09
C SER A 82 -5.46 6.83 -4.44
N PRO A 83 -6.44 5.94 -4.17
CA PRO A 83 -6.26 4.50 -4.28
C PRO A 83 -5.96 4.06 -5.72
N ALA A 84 -4.80 3.42 -5.93
CA ALA A 84 -4.35 2.94 -7.24
C ALA A 84 -4.86 1.52 -7.54
N LEU A 85 -6.17 1.34 -7.62
CA LEU A 85 -6.81 0.03 -7.78
C LEU A 85 -6.50 -0.66 -9.11
N ASN A 86 -6.14 0.10 -10.13
CA ASN A 86 -5.84 -0.40 -11.47
C ASN A 86 -4.33 -0.59 -11.72
N ALA A 87 -3.46 -0.19 -10.79
CA ALA A 87 -2.02 -0.38 -10.93
C ALA A 87 -1.62 -1.83 -11.29
N PRO A 88 -2.23 -2.88 -10.69
CA PRO A 88 -1.92 -4.26 -11.06
C PRO A 88 -2.21 -4.63 -12.52
N LEU A 89 -3.08 -3.90 -13.21
CA LEU A 89 -3.34 -4.13 -14.64
C LEU A 89 -2.13 -3.66 -15.48
N TYR A 90 -1.53 -2.54 -15.12
CA TYR A 90 -0.28 -2.07 -15.74
C TYR A 90 0.90 -2.96 -15.37
N PHE A 91 0.93 -3.50 -14.16
CA PHE A 91 1.95 -4.46 -13.72
C PHE A 91 1.89 -5.75 -14.54
N GLU A 92 0.74 -6.17 -15.01
CA GLU A 92 0.62 -7.32 -15.91
C GLU A 92 1.40 -7.09 -17.22
N LEU A 93 1.24 -5.92 -17.83
CA LEU A 93 2.02 -5.55 -19.03
C LEU A 93 3.52 -5.49 -18.72
N MET A 94 3.89 -4.83 -17.63
CA MET A 94 5.30 -4.74 -17.20
C MET A 94 5.90 -6.11 -16.91
N ALA A 95 5.12 -7.05 -16.35
CA ALA A 95 5.57 -8.40 -16.09
C ALA A 95 6.03 -9.10 -17.37
N TRP A 96 5.24 -9.01 -18.44
CA TRP A 96 5.63 -9.58 -19.74
C TRP A 96 6.88 -8.92 -20.32
N LEU A 97 7.03 -7.62 -20.15
CA LEU A 97 8.25 -6.91 -20.57
C LEU A 97 9.48 -7.37 -19.78
N CYS A 98 9.32 -7.75 -18.50
CA CYS A 98 10.42 -8.27 -17.68
C CYS A 98 10.99 -9.61 -18.18
N LEU A 99 10.33 -10.30 -19.11
CA LEU A 99 10.89 -11.48 -19.77
C LEU A 99 11.97 -11.12 -20.82
N ILE A 100 12.02 -9.86 -21.25
CA ILE A 100 13.06 -9.37 -22.15
C ILE A 100 14.33 -9.12 -21.32
N PRO A 101 15.49 -9.69 -21.72
CA PRO A 101 16.74 -9.47 -21.00
C PRO A 101 17.06 -7.99 -20.79
N GLY A 102 17.37 -7.62 -19.55
CA GLY A 102 17.71 -6.23 -19.17
C GLY A 102 16.52 -5.35 -18.76
N MET A 103 15.27 -5.73 -19.08
CA MET A 103 14.10 -4.89 -18.74
C MET A 103 13.88 -4.78 -17.22
N THR A 104 14.10 -5.84 -16.46
CA THR A 104 14.03 -5.76 -14.99
C THR A 104 15.00 -4.71 -14.44
N LEU A 105 16.26 -4.71 -14.89
CA LEU A 105 17.25 -3.73 -14.48
C LEU A 105 16.88 -2.30 -14.91
N LEU A 106 16.28 -2.16 -16.09
CA LEU A 106 15.80 -0.88 -16.56
C LEU A 106 14.68 -0.33 -15.68
N PHE A 107 13.69 -1.15 -15.34
CA PHE A 107 12.60 -0.75 -14.45
C PHE A 107 13.10 -0.44 -13.04
N ASP A 108 13.94 -1.28 -12.46
CA ASP A 108 14.54 -1.06 -11.14
C ASP A 108 15.32 0.28 -11.11
N ARG A 109 15.96 0.65 -12.22
CA ARG A 109 16.66 1.92 -12.35
C ARG A 109 15.72 3.13 -12.50
N ILE A 110 14.66 3.00 -13.29
CA ILE A 110 13.68 4.07 -13.52
C ILE A 110 12.89 4.37 -12.25
N TYR A 111 12.47 3.32 -11.56
CA TYR A 111 11.63 3.42 -10.36
C TYR A 111 12.44 3.32 -9.06
N HIS A 112 13.71 3.72 -9.12
CA HIS A 112 14.56 3.69 -7.94
C HIS A 112 14.01 4.63 -6.85
N PRO A 113 13.71 4.13 -5.64
CA PRO A 113 13.22 4.98 -4.57
C PRO A 113 14.29 5.98 -4.13
N ARG A 114 13.86 7.09 -3.53
CA ARG A 114 14.79 8.04 -2.92
C ARG A 114 15.53 7.38 -1.76
N GLU A 115 16.68 7.94 -1.38
CA GLU A 115 17.41 7.51 -0.19
C GLU A 115 16.52 7.63 1.06
N GLY A 116 16.74 6.76 2.03
CA GLY A 116 16.01 6.70 3.28
C GLY A 116 15.39 5.32 3.54
N ASP A 117 14.53 5.24 4.56
CA ASP A 117 13.75 4.02 4.85
C ASP A 117 12.57 3.90 3.89
N ARG A 118 12.87 3.44 2.68
CA ARG A 118 11.96 3.32 1.56
C ARG A 118 11.84 1.89 1.06
N GLN A 119 10.66 1.57 0.54
CA GLN A 119 10.38 0.28 -0.10
C GLN A 119 11.34 0.05 -1.28
N ARG A 120 12.09 -1.03 -1.23
CA ARG A 120 12.91 -1.47 -2.36
C ARG A 120 12.01 -2.09 -3.42
N LEU A 121 12.07 -1.53 -4.63
CA LEU A 121 11.30 -2.02 -5.76
C LEU A 121 12.17 -2.98 -6.57
N HIS A 122 11.62 -4.16 -6.87
CA HIS A 122 12.26 -5.13 -7.75
C HIS A 122 11.24 -5.72 -8.70
N PHE A 123 11.28 -5.26 -9.95
CA PHE A 123 10.31 -5.59 -10.96
C PHE A 123 10.67 -6.88 -11.68
N THR A 124 10.15 -8.00 -11.20
CA THR A 124 10.28 -9.29 -11.87
C THR A 124 8.92 -9.74 -12.41
N PHE A 125 8.94 -10.60 -13.42
CA PHE A 125 7.73 -11.24 -13.95
C PHE A 125 6.89 -11.86 -12.81
N ARG A 126 7.54 -12.58 -11.91
CA ARG A 126 6.89 -13.30 -10.81
C ARG A 126 6.23 -12.33 -9.82
N THR A 127 6.96 -11.33 -9.34
CA THR A 127 6.46 -10.36 -8.34
C THR A 127 5.30 -9.56 -8.90
N LEU A 128 5.43 -9.03 -10.13
CA LEU A 128 4.38 -8.23 -10.75
C LEU A 128 3.10 -9.03 -11.00
N ARG A 129 3.22 -10.30 -11.41
CA ARG A 129 2.07 -11.19 -11.61
C ARG A 129 1.28 -11.50 -10.33
N LYS A 130 1.94 -11.54 -9.19
CA LYS A 130 1.28 -11.74 -7.89
C LYS A 130 0.28 -10.63 -7.57
N TYR A 131 0.53 -9.40 -8.02
CA TYR A 131 -0.39 -8.28 -7.81
C TYR A 131 -1.77 -8.47 -8.44
N ARG A 132 -1.90 -9.24 -9.51
CA ARG A 132 -3.20 -9.59 -10.09
C ARG A 132 -4.06 -10.40 -9.12
N ALA A 133 -3.48 -11.42 -8.50
CA ALA A 133 -4.17 -12.24 -7.50
C ALA A 133 -4.46 -11.40 -6.24
N HIS A 134 -3.49 -10.59 -5.81
CA HIS A 134 -3.62 -9.69 -4.67
C HIS A 134 -4.78 -8.70 -4.86
N ARG A 135 -4.89 -8.05 -6.03
CA ARG A 135 -6.00 -7.17 -6.38
C ARG A 135 -7.35 -7.89 -6.30
N LYS A 136 -7.43 -9.11 -6.83
CA LYS A 136 -8.65 -9.91 -6.79
C LYS A 136 -9.13 -10.15 -5.36
N VAL A 137 -8.21 -10.54 -4.47
CA VAL A 137 -8.51 -10.76 -3.05
C VAL A 137 -8.89 -9.45 -2.36
N ALA A 138 -8.19 -8.35 -2.62
CA ALA A 138 -8.46 -7.04 -2.05
C ALA A 138 -9.86 -6.54 -2.42
N LEU A 139 -10.23 -6.61 -3.69
CA LEU A 139 -11.56 -6.21 -4.15
C LEU A 139 -12.66 -7.12 -3.61
N ALA A 140 -12.44 -8.43 -3.57
CA ALA A 140 -13.40 -9.36 -2.98
C ALA A 140 -13.62 -9.08 -1.49
N SER A 141 -12.56 -8.80 -0.74
CA SER A 141 -12.65 -8.40 0.67
C SER A 141 -13.43 -7.09 0.84
N ALA A 142 -13.17 -6.08 0.00
CA ALA A 142 -13.90 -4.83 0.03
C ALA A 142 -15.40 -5.01 -0.29
N MET A 143 -15.73 -5.88 -1.25
CA MET A 143 -17.13 -6.15 -1.65
C MET A 143 -17.90 -7.03 -0.63
N SER A 144 -17.21 -7.78 0.20
CA SER A 144 -17.83 -8.63 1.24
C SER A 144 -18.10 -7.89 2.55
N ARG A 145 -17.76 -6.60 2.63
CA ARG A 145 -18.01 -5.80 3.83
C ARG A 145 -19.48 -5.54 4.06
N GLY A 146 -19.88 -5.54 5.32
CA GLY A 146 -21.23 -5.18 5.74
C GLY A 146 -21.48 -3.68 5.73
N ASP A 147 -22.75 -3.30 5.87
CA ASP A 147 -23.15 -1.87 5.93
C ASP A 147 -22.58 -1.13 7.15
N ASP A 148 -22.17 -1.85 8.18
CA ASP A 148 -21.56 -1.30 9.39
C ASP A 148 -20.05 -1.01 9.24
N ASP A 149 -19.43 -1.47 8.16
CA ASP A 149 -18.00 -1.25 7.91
C ASP A 149 -17.78 0.17 7.36
N VAL A 150 -17.04 0.98 8.10
CA VAL A 150 -16.71 2.34 7.69
C VAL A 150 -15.47 2.33 6.79
N PHE A 151 -15.63 2.81 5.56
CA PHE A 151 -14.49 3.17 4.72
C PHE A 151 -14.78 4.46 3.94
N LEU A 152 -13.73 5.27 3.77
CA LEU A 152 -13.76 6.51 3.02
C LEU A 152 -12.63 6.50 1.99
N ALA A 153 -12.87 7.11 0.84
CA ALA A 153 -11.84 7.28 -0.19
C ALA A 153 -11.73 8.76 -0.59
N PHE A 154 -10.51 9.27 -0.62
CA PHE A 154 -10.20 10.60 -1.11
C PHE A 154 -9.40 10.49 -2.41
N PHE A 155 -9.84 11.23 -3.41
CA PHE A 155 -9.15 11.35 -4.69
C PHE A 155 -8.66 12.80 -4.83
N GLY A 156 -7.44 12.98 -5.30
CA GLY A 156 -6.95 14.31 -5.65
C GLY A 156 -7.69 14.83 -6.88
N THR A 157 -7.84 16.14 -6.99
CA THR A 157 -8.49 16.80 -8.15
C THR A 157 -7.68 16.65 -9.45
N ALA A 158 -6.42 16.20 -9.36
CA ALA A 158 -5.53 15.95 -10.48
C ALA A 158 -5.29 14.45 -10.74
N ASP A 159 -5.98 13.57 -10.01
CA ASP A 159 -5.89 12.11 -10.18
C ASP A 159 -6.77 11.67 -11.37
N HIS A 160 -6.29 11.94 -12.59
CA HIS A 160 -6.94 11.56 -13.85
C HIS A 160 -6.29 10.37 -14.51
#